data_4fb08764899f26bf1ffc13e4a672220a
#
_entry.id   4fb08764899f26bf1ffc13e4a672220a
#
_cell.length_a   1.000
_cell.length_b   1.000
_cell.length_c   1.000
_cell.angle_alpha   90.00
_cell.angle_beta   90.00
_cell.angle_gamma   90.00
#
_symmetry.space_group_name_H-M   'P 1'
#
loop_
_entity.id
_entity.type
_entity.pdbx_description
1 polymer ?
#
loop_
_entity_poly.entity_id
_entity_poly.type
_entity_poly.pdbx_seq_one_letter_code
_entity_poly.pdbx_strand_id
1 'polypeptide(L)'
;MKIVDVSEFYSELGGGVRSYVNQKLDLAAEAGHDLTIVAPGAENRIDLRRGGKIVSVKCPTVPFDRKYRMFWRAEDVWRVLDAETPDVVEGSSPWRGGWIAGCWAGNSLKSLVFHQDFVAGYFHTFLDRVLAPDIIDRLLGWYWRYVQRLSARYDTTIVADAWLADRLENFGLDRPVVVPFGVERGRFSPAQRDKDLRGELLARCEIPDNGRLLLAVGRLHPEKRLGTVIDGFARAKAQRPLGLVIVGDGVSRIAVERHARRAGNVHMEGEIRDRALLARYYASADVLVHGSAAETYGLVVAEAICSGLPVVVPDRGGAANFASCGRSKIYATGDAGSCAAAILELLDRRDLAGQPGSCLKASPIGFLDEHFAALFKLYETLSDAKRAHRECG
;
A
#
# COMPACT_ATOMS: atom_id res chain seq x y z
N MET A 1 -13.62 -0.24 22.94
CA MET A 1 -14.12 0.98 22.25
C MET A 1 -15.00 0.57 21.09
N LYS A 2 -15.92 1.45 20.74
CA LYS A 2 -16.71 1.34 19.51
C LYS A 2 -16.09 2.26 18.44
N ILE A 3 -15.63 1.67 17.34
CA ILE A 3 -14.92 2.35 16.26
C ILE A 3 -15.76 2.29 14.99
N VAL A 4 -15.97 3.42 14.31
CA VAL A 4 -16.60 3.45 13.01
C VAL A 4 -15.60 3.98 11.97
N ASP A 5 -15.28 3.17 10.98
CA ASP A 5 -14.38 3.50 9.86
C ASP A 5 -15.19 3.77 8.59
N VAL A 6 -15.15 5.01 8.11
CA VAL A 6 -15.79 5.42 6.85
C VAL A 6 -14.81 5.17 5.70
N SER A 7 -14.88 3.97 5.14
CA SER A 7 -13.93 3.41 4.17
C SER A 7 -14.46 3.50 2.73
N GLU A 8 -14.21 4.65 2.08
CA GLU A 8 -14.75 4.94 0.74
C GLU A 8 -14.25 3.98 -0.36
N PHE A 9 -13.01 3.50 -0.23
CA PHE A 9 -12.40 2.61 -1.23
C PHE A 9 -12.54 1.12 -0.91
N TYR A 10 -13.29 0.78 0.13
CA TYR A 10 -13.63 -0.61 0.36
C TYR A 10 -14.55 -1.11 -0.76
N SER A 11 -14.21 -2.27 -1.32
CA SER A 11 -15.01 -2.97 -2.31
C SER A 11 -14.83 -4.48 -2.13
N GLU A 12 -15.90 -5.25 -2.26
CA GLU A 12 -15.83 -6.72 -2.22
C GLU A 12 -14.94 -7.32 -3.31
N LEU A 13 -14.75 -6.60 -4.41
CA LEU A 13 -13.85 -6.93 -5.52
C LEU A 13 -12.47 -6.30 -5.37
N GLY A 14 -12.24 -5.53 -4.30
CA GLY A 14 -11.02 -4.77 -4.08
C GLY A 14 -9.85 -5.61 -3.58
N GLY A 15 -8.61 -5.15 -3.86
CA GLY A 15 -7.36 -5.80 -3.44
C GLY A 15 -6.94 -5.43 -2.01
N GLY A 16 -5.88 -4.60 -1.87
CA GLY A 16 -5.23 -4.28 -0.59
C GLY A 16 -6.14 -3.68 0.48
N VAL A 17 -7.05 -2.74 0.10
CA VAL A 17 -7.98 -2.12 1.06
C VAL A 17 -8.92 -3.15 1.67
N ARG A 18 -9.46 -4.08 0.86
CA ARG A 18 -10.32 -5.16 1.37
C ARG A 18 -9.56 -6.05 2.35
N SER A 19 -8.34 -6.42 2.01
CA SER A 19 -7.50 -7.26 2.88
C SER A 19 -7.23 -6.56 4.21
N TYR A 20 -6.84 -5.28 4.17
CA TYR A 20 -6.61 -4.46 5.35
C TYR A 20 -7.85 -4.34 6.24
N VAL A 21 -9.01 -4.04 5.68
CA VAL A 21 -10.27 -3.90 6.41
C VAL A 21 -10.69 -5.21 7.08
N ASN A 22 -10.58 -6.35 6.37
CA ASN A 22 -10.93 -7.64 6.95
C ASN A 22 -10.01 -8.01 8.12
N GLN A 23 -8.70 -7.77 7.98
CA GLN A 23 -7.73 -8.02 9.05
C GLN A 23 -7.94 -7.06 10.25
N LYS A 24 -8.33 -5.81 9.98
CA LYS A 24 -8.71 -4.84 11.02
C LYS A 24 -9.90 -5.32 11.84
N LEU A 25 -10.92 -5.89 11.18
CA LEU A 25 -12.09 -6.48 11.85
C LEU A 25 -11.69 -7.63 12.78
N ASP A 26 -10.87 -8.57 12.28
CA ASP A 26 -10.44 -9.74 13.05
C ASP A 26 -9.61 -9.32 14.29
N LEU A 27 -8.65 -8.41 14.10
CA LEU A 27 -7.77 -7.93 15.16
C LEU A 27 -8.49 -6.97 16.15
N ALA A 28 -9.50 -6.24 15.70
CA ALA A 28 -10.36 -5.45 16.59
C ALA A 28 -11.12 -6.36 17.57
N ALA A 29 -11.64 -7.51 17.08
CA ALA A 29 -12.28 -8.50 17.94
C ALA A 29 -11.33 -9.06 19.01
N GLU A 30 -10.10 -9.38 18.61
CA GLU A 30 -9.07 -9.90 19.52
C GLU A 30 -8.67 -8.87 20.60
N ALA A 31 -8.69 -7.60 20.24
CA ALA A 31 -8.45 -6.47 21.14
C ALA A 31 -9.68 -6.06 21.97
N GLY A 32 -10.83 -6.70 21.81
CA GLY A 32 -12.07 -6.38 22.54
C GLY A 32 -12.73 -5.08 22.08
N HIS A 33 -12.54 -4.69 20.83
CA HIS A 33 -13.18 -3.52 20.20
C HIS A 33 -14.33 -3.96 19.29
N ASP A 34 -15.36 -3.10 19.17
CA ASP A 34 -16.47 -3.25 18.22
C ASP A 34 -16.21 -2.32 17.02
N LEU A 35 -16.00 -2.92 15.84
CA LEU A 35 -15.66 -2.18 14.62
C LEU A 35 -16.79 -2.22 13.60
N THR A 36 -17.29 -1.06 13.22
CA THR A 36 -18.21 -0.90 12.09
C THR A 36 -17.50 -0.25 10.93
N ILE A 37 -17.49 -0.92 9.78
CA ILE A 37 -17.01 -0.37 8.51
C ILE A 37 -18.20 0.19 7.74
N VAL A 38 -18.17 1.48 7.40
CA VAL A 38 -19.17 2.11 6.53
C VAL A 38 -18.58 2.22 5.14
N ALA A 39 -19.17 1.54 4.17
CA ALA A 39 -18.65 1.49 2.80
C ALA A 39 -19.73 1.79 1.76
N PRO A 40 -19.37 2.36 0.59
CA PRO A 40 -20.34 2.57 -0.48
C PRO A 40 -20.69 1.22 -1.15
N GLY A 41 -21.99 0.91 -1.27
CA GLY A 41 -22.50 -0.33 -1.81
C GLY A 41 -23.47 -0.15 -2.98
N ALA A 42 -23.88 -1.27 -3.59
CA ALA A 42 -24.94 -1.29 -4.60
C ALA A 42 -26.34 -1.10 -3.97
N GLU A 43 -26.47 -1.54 -2.73
CA GLU A 43 -27.67 -1.49 -1.93
C GLU A 43 -27.31 -1.22 -0.46
N ASN A 44 -28.31 -0.88 0.35
CA ASN A 44 -28.13 -0.82 1.79
C ASN A 44 -28.14 -2.24 2.35
N ARG A 45 -27.02 -2.65 2.99
CA ARG A 45 -26.85 -3.99 3.55
C ARG A 45 -25.99 -3.94 4.79
N ILE A 46 -26.24 -4.84 5.72
CA ILE A 46 -25.40 -5.06 6.90
C ILE A 46 -24.85 -6.47 6.83
N ASP A 47 -23.53 -6.60 6.79
CA ASP A 47 -22.84 -7.90 6.81
C ASP A 47 -22.15 -8.05 8.17
N LEU A 48 -22.62 -8.99 8.97
CA LEU A 48 -21.99 -9.33 10.23
C LEU A 48 -20.67 -10.08 9.98
N ARG A 49 -19.63 -9.72 10.74
CA ARG A 49 -18.30 -10.32 10.69
C ARG A 49 -17.82 -10.64 12.09
N ARG A 50 -16.79 -11.47 12.20
CA ARG A 50 -16.07 -11.63 13.46
C ARG A 50 -15.48 -10.25 13.83
N GLY A 51 -15.84 -9.72 14.99
CA GLY A 51 -15.31 -8.43 15.48
C GLY A 51 -16.06 -7.18 15.04
N GLY A 52 -17.21 -7.33 14.36
CA GLY A 52 -18.01 -6.16 14.01
C GLY A 52 -18.91 -6.37 12.80
N LYS A 53 -19.07 -5.36 11.98
CA LYS A 53 -19.94 -5.40 10.80
C LYS A 53 -19.47 -4.47 9.70
N ILE A 54 -19.93 -4.77 8.48
CA ILE A 54 -19.81 -3.88 7.33
C ILE A 54 -21.20 -3.35 6.98
N VAL A 55 -21.37 -2.05 7.03
CA VAL A 55 -22.59 -1.36 6.65
C VAL A 55 -22.39 -0.75 5.26
N SER A 56 -22.97 -1.38 4.27
CA SER A 56 -23.00 -0.87 2.89
C SER A 56 -24.09 0.18 2.76
N VAL A 57 -23.73 1.36 2.27
CA VAL A 57 -24.64 2.47 1.96
C VAL A 57 -24.82 2.52 0.44
N LYS A 58 -26.05 2.52 -0.04
CA LYS A 58 -26.36 2.57 -1.47
C LYS A 58 -25.80 3.85 -2.11
N CYS A 59 -24.87 3.69 -3.04
CA CYS A 59 -24.16 4.78 -3.70
C CYS A 59 -24.01 4.56 -5.21
N PRO A 60 -23.91 5.65 -6.01
CA PRO A 60 -23.63 5.55 -7.42
C PRO A 60 -22.22 5.02 -7.69
N THR A 61 -22.01 4.44 -8.86
CA THR A 61 -20.68 4.04 -9.34
C THR A 61 -19.87 5.27 -9.74
N VAL A 62 -18.56 5.19 -9.59
CA VAL A 62 -17.64 6.21 -10.11
C VAL A 62 -17.71 6.20 -11.66
N PRO A 63 -17.84 7.36 -12.35
CA PRO A 63 -18.08 7.41 -13.78
C PRO A 63 -17.04 6.68 -14.64
N PHE A 64 -15.77 6.67 -14.24
CA PHE A 64 -14.66 6.11 -15.01
C PHE A 64 -14.16 4.75 -14.49
N ASP A 65 -14.63 4.31 -13.31
CA ASP A 65 -14.29 3.01 -12.75
C ASP A 65 -15.50 2.38 -12.04
N ARG A 66 -16.23 1.54 -12.77
CA ARG A 66 -17.45 0.87 -12.27
C ARG A 66 -17.20 -0.12 -11.12
N LYS A 67 -15.94 -0.44 -10.82
CA LYS A 67 -15.58 -1.27 -9.68
C LYS A 67 -15.72 -0.54 -8.34
N TYR A 68 -15.68 0.78 -8.36
CA TYR A 68 -15.79 1.62 -7.18
C TYR A 68 -17.09 2.42 -7.19
N ARG A 69 -17.56 2.72 -5.97
CA ARG A 69 -18.70 3.59 -5.71
C ARG A 69 -18.25 4.74 -4.83
N MET A 70 -18.96 5.85 -4.86
CA MET A 70 -18.61 7.05 -4.12
C MET A 70 -19.78 7.47 -3.25
N PHE A 71 -19.53 7.80 -1.99
CA PHE A 71 -20.55 8.38 -1.13
C PHE A 71 -21.17 9.61 -1.77
N TRP A 72 -22.50 9.62 -1.90
CA TRP A 72 -23.21 10.71 -2.55
C TRP A 72 -23.82 11.67 -1.53
N ARG A 73 -24.57 11.14 -0.56
CA ARG A 73 -25.28 11.89 0.46
C ARG A 73 -24.61 11.71 1.81
N ALA A 74 -24.30 12.83 2.47
CA ALA A 74 -23.67 12.81 3.79
C ALA A 74 -24.60 12.22 4.85
N GLU A 75 -25.90 12.53 4.75
CA GLU A 75 -26.93 12.12 5.68
C GLU A 75 -27.04 10.59 5.81
N ASP A 76 -26.76 9.85 4.74
CA ASP A 76 -26.82 8.39 4.77
C ASP A 76 -25.69 7.80 5.62
N VAL A 77 -24.50 8.41 5.59
CA VAL A 77 -23.37 8.04 6.46
C VAL A 77 -23.59 8.54 7.88
N TRP A 78 -24.04 9.78 8.05
CA TRP A 78 -24.31 10.34 9.38
C TRP A 78 -25.37 9.57 10.14
N ARG A 79 -26.43 9.09 9.48
CA ARG A 79 -27.45 8.21 10.10
C ARG A 79 -26.82 6.94 10.68
N VAL A 80 -25.81 6.37 10.02
CA VAL A 80 -25.08 5.22 10.56
C VAL A 80 -24.24 5.65 11.78
N LEU A 81 -23.52 6.76 11.68
CA LEU A 81 -22.72 7.28 12.78
C LEU A 81 -23.57 7.61 14.01
N ASP A 82 -24.77 8.21 13.81
CA ASP A 82 -25.71 8.53 14.89
C ASP A 82 -26.27 7.26 15.55
N ALA A 83 -26.59 6.23 14.75
CA ALA A 83 -27.07 4.95 15.26
C ALA A 83 -25.99 4.17 16.02
N GLU A 84 -24.74 4.24 15.55
CA GLU A 84 -23.61 3.54 16.17
C GLU A 84 -23.10 4.23 17.44
N THR A 85 -23.26 5.56 17.57
CA THR A 85 -22.71 6.32 18.72
C THR A 85 -21.25 5.95 19.04
N PRO A 86 -20.32 6.09 18.07
CA PRO A 86 -18.95 5.59 18.22
C PRO A 86 -18.13 6.38 19.23
N ASP A 87 -17.14 5.74 19.85
CA ASP A 87 -16.06 6.42 20.58
C ASP A 87 -15.08 7.07 19.61
N VAL A 88 -14.82 6.41 18.47
CA VAL A 88 -13.87 6.86 17.44
C VAL A 88 -14.52 6.81 16.07
N VAL A 89 -14.38 7.89 15.30
CA VAL A 89 -14.72 7.95 13.87
C VAL A 89 -13.43 8.07 13.07
N GLU A 90 -13.18 7.09 12.21
CA GLU A 90 -12.06 7.09 11.27
C GLU A 90 -12.53 7.46 9.87
N GLY A 91 -11.86 8.42 9.23
CA GLY A 91 -12.00 8.71 7.81
C GLY A 91 -10.81 8.10 7.06
N SER A 92 -11.03 7.02 6.32
CA SER A 92 -9.96 6.25 5.67
C SER A 92 -9.63 6.75 4.26
N SER A 93 -9.93 8.00 3.93
CA SER A 93 -9.56 8.59 2.65
C SER A 93 -9.55 10.12 2.69
N PRO A 94 -8.67 10.79 1.93
CA PRO A 94 -8.69 12.25 1.81
C PRO A 94 -9.74 12.75 0.80
N TRP A 95 -10.81 12.00 0.60
CA TRP A 95 -11.87 12.32 -0.37
C TRP A 95 -13.22 12.54 0.31
N ARG A 96 -14.30 12.25 -0.43
CA ARG A 96 -15.65 12.53 0.03
C ARG A 96 -16.02 11.77 1.30
N GLY A 97 -15.59 10.51 1.44
CA GLY A 97 -15.82 9.72 2.67
C GLY A 97 -15.19 10.38 3.90
N GLY A 98 -13.91 10.74 3.80
CA GLY A 98 -13.23 11.48 4.86
C GLY A 98 -13.86 12.85 5.14
N TRP A 99 -14.27 13.59 4.09
CA TRP A 99 -14.95 14.86 4.29
C TRP A 99 -16.27 14.69 5.04
N ILE A 100 -17.10 13.71 4.67
CA ILE A 100 -18.37 13.41 5.33
C ILE A 100 -18.15 13.02 6.80
N ALA A 101 -17.21 12.13 7.08
CA ALA A 101 -16.86 11.71 8.43
C ALA A 101 -16.38 12.89 9.30
N GLY A 102 -15.49 13.73 8.77
CA GLY A 102 -14.98 14.91 9.45
C GLY A 102 -16.05 15.98 9.72
N CYS A 103 -17.07 16.10 8.86
CA CYS A 103 -18.18 17.06 9.03
C CYS A 103 -19.29 16.57 9.97
N TRP A 104 -19.30 15.31 10.38
CA TRP A 104 -20.28 14.80 11.33
C TRP A 104 -20.18 15.54 12.67
N ALA A 105 -21.35 15.91 13.24
CA ALA A 105 -21.40 16.79 14.43
C ALA A 105 -21.19 16.06 15.78
N GLY A 106 -21.04 14.72 15.75
CA GLY A 106 -20.86 13.94 16.97
C GLY A 106 -19.52 14.19 17.66
N ASN A 107 -19.51 13.88 18.94
CA ASN A 107 -18.43 14.23 19.89
C ASN A 107 -17.30 13.20 19.99
N SER A 108 -17.27 12.19 19.12
CA SER A 108 -16.24 11.13 19.08
C SER A 108 -14.85 11.67 18.80
N LEU A 109 -13.81 10.93 19.14
CA LEU A 109 -12.48 11.14 18.59
C LEU A 109 -12.56 10.99 17.06
N LYS A 110 -12.02 11.92 16.31
CA LYS A 110 -11.96 11.85 14.86
C LYS A 110 -10.52 11.65 14.38
N SER A 111 -10.28 10.59 13.62
CA SER A 111 -8.99 10.24 13.05
C SER A 111 -9.05 10.19 11.52
N LEU A 112 -8.17 10.92 10.85
CA LEU A 112 -8.01 10.86 9.40
C LEU A 112 -6.83 9.97 9.04
N VAL A 113 -7.07 8.89 8.29
CA VAL A 113 -6.01 7.96 7.87
C VAL A 113 -5.70 8.14 6.38
N PHE A 114 -4.45 8.46 6.07
CA PHE A 114 -3.97 8.59 4.71
C PHE A 114 -3.33 7.29 4.22
N HIS A 115 -4.01 6.60 3.32
CA HIS A 115 -3.51 5.39 2.67
C HIS A 115 -2.78 5.65 1.34
N GLN A 116 -2.92 6.83 0.76
CA GLN A 116 -2.37 7.15 -0.56
C GLN A 116 -2.07 8.65 -0.71
N ASP A 117 -0.94 8.99 -1.32
CA ASP A 117 -0.66 10.32 -1.85
C ASP A 117 -1.20 10.41 -3.28
N PHE A 118 -2.29 11.14 -3.47
CA PHE A 118 -2.92 11.33 -4.77
C PHE A 118 -2.03 12.08 -5.76
N VAL A 119 -1.31 13.09 -5.29
CA VAL A 119 -0.44 13.90 -6.16
C VAL A 119 0.74 13.07 -6.65
N ALA A 120 1.39 12.33 -5.77
CA ALA A 120 2.48 11.45 -6.13
C ALA A 120 2.01 10.29 -7.03
N GLY A 121 0.87 9.67 -6.72
CA GLY A 121 0.34 8.52 -7.45
C GLY A 121 -0.12 8.84 -8.86
N TYR A 122 -0.67 10.03 -9.08
CA TYR A 122 -1.21 10.41 -10.39
C TYR A 122 -0.35 11.49 -11.06
N PHE A 123 -0.23 12.68 -10.50
CA PHE A 123 0.39 13.81 -11.20
C PHE A 123 1.89 13.65 -11.37
N HIS A 124 2.65 13.28 -10.33
CA HIS A 124 4.08 13.00 -10.49
C HIS A 124 4.31 11.84 -11.46
N THR A 125 3.47 10.80 -11.42
CA THR A 125 3.60 9.65 -12.32
C THR A 125 3.57 10.03 -13.80
N PHE A 126 2.73 10.99 -14.19
CA PHE A 126 2.55 11.37 -15.59
C PHE A 126 3.41 12.57 -16.00
N LEU A 127 3.69 13.49 -15.07
CA LEU A 127 4.27 14.79 -15.40
C LEU A 127 5.76 14.93 -15.02
N ASP A 128 6.33 14.05 -14.19
CA ASP A 128 7.73 14.19 -13.73
C ASP A 128 8.79 14.01 -14.82
N ARG A 129 8.39 13.57 -16.02
CA ARG A 129 9.24 13.56 -17.21
C ARG A 129 9.46 14.93 -17.82
N VAL A 130 8.58 15.90 -17.54
CA VAL A 130 8.58 17.23 -18.14
C VAL A 130 8.61 18.37 -17.11
N LEU A 131 8.18 18.11 -15.89
CA LEU A 131 8.13 19.07 -14.79
C LEU A 131 8.73 18.47 -13.52
N ALA A 132 9.49 19.27 -12.79
CA ALA A 132 10.00 18.86 -11.49
C ALA A 132 8.84 18.68 -10.48
N PRO A 133 8.92 17.70 -9.56
CA PRO A 133 7.85 17.40 -8.59
C PRO A 133 7.38 18.60 -7.79
N ASP A 134 8.27 19.49 -7.37
CA ASP A 134 7.96 20.71 -6.62
C ASP A 134 7.15 21.73 -7.44
N ILE A 135 7.32 21.76 -8.76
CA ILE A 135 6.52 22.59 -9.65
C ILE A 135 5.10 22.00 -9.74
N ILE A 136 4.98 20.69 -9.89
CA ILE A 136 3.69 20.00 -9.91
C ILE A 136 2.93 20.25 -8.61
N ASP A 137 3.59 20.12 -7.48
CA ASP A 137 3.00 20.36 -6.16
C ASP A 137 2.50 21.81 -6.01
N ARG A 138 3.26 22.79 -6.48
CA ARG A 138 2.85 24.21 -6.48
C ARG A 138 1.61 24.45 -7.35
N LEU A 139 1.54 23.85 -8.54
CA LEU A 139 0.38 23.94 -9.43
C LEU A 139 -0.87 23.33 -8.79
N LEU A 140 -0.70 22.32 -7.94
CA LEU A 140 -1.77 21.66 -7.19
C LEU A 140 -2.03 22.26 -5.80
N GLY A 141 -1.63 23.50 -5.56
CA GLY A 141 -1.83 24.19 -4.29
C GLY A 141 -3.29 24.24 -3.81
N TRP A 142 -4.26 24.18 -4.75
CA TRP A 142 -5.69 24.06 -4.41
C TRP A 142 -6.01 22.74 -3.70
N TYR A 143 -5.39 21.63 -4.11
CA TYR A 143 -5.56 20.31 -3.49
C TYR A 143 -4.97 20.32 -2.07
N TRP A 144 -3.78 20.85 -1.90
CA TRP A 144 -3.15 20.92 -0.57
C TRP A 144 -3.94 21.80 0.40
N ARG A 145 -4.51 22.93 -0.07
CA ARG A 145 -5.46 23.73 0.74
C ARG A 145 -6.73 22.95 1.10
N TYR A 146 -7.22 22.10 0.20
CA TYR A 146 -8.34 21.20 0.50
C TYR A 146 -7.95 20.19 1.60
N VAL A 147 -6.78 19.54 1.49
CA VAL A 147 -6.29 18.56 2.47
C VAL A 147 -6.09 19.21 3.85
N GLN A 148 -5.53 20.43 3.92
CA GLN A 148 -5.44 21.22 5.16
C GLN A 148 -6.81 21.42 5.81
N ARG A 149 -7.82 21.88 5.04
CA ARG A 149 -9.18 22.07 5.52
C ARG A 149 -9.85 20.78 5.97
N LEU A 150 -9.52 19.69 5.32
CA LEU A 150 -9.99 18.37 5.69
C LEU A 150 -9.36 17.93 7.02
N SER A 151 -8.05 17.96 7.13
CA SER A 151 -7.31 17.60 8.35
C SER A 151 -7.75 18.41 9.57
N ALA A 152 -8.01 19.70 9.40
CA ALA A 152 -8.52 20.59 10.47
C ALA A 152 -9.90 20.18 11.05
N ARG A 153 -10.60 19.19 10.46
CA ARG A 153 -11.84 18.62 10.98
C ARG A 153 -11.62 17.39 11.86
N TYR A 154 -10.39 16.99 12.02
CA TYR A 154 -9.99 15.78 12.72
C TYR A 154 -9.10 16.12 13.93
N ASP A 155 -9.18 15.31 14.96
CA ASP A 155 -8.34 15.46 16.16
C ASP A 155 -6.91 14.95 15.87
N THR A 156 -6.75 14.04 14.91
CA THR A 156 -5.45 13.50 14.51
C THR A 156 -5.45 13.07 13.04
N THR A 157 -4.28 13.16 12.40
CA THR A 157 -4.02 12.59 11.08
C THR A 157 -2.98 11.49 11.22
N ILE A 158 -3.24 10.32 10.65
CA ILE A 158 -2.38 9.13 10.73
C ILE A 158 -1.87 8.78 9.32
N VAL A 159 -0.60 8.43 9.24
CA VAL A 159 0.07 7.96 8.02
C VAL A 159 0.88 6.70 8.31
N ALA A 160 1.17 5.93 7.27
CA ALA A 160 1.91 4.68 7.41
C ALA A 160 3.44 4.86 7.43
N ASP A 161 3.95 6.04 7.08
CA ASP A 161 5.38 6.24 6.85
C ASP A 161 5.82 7.70 7.11
N ALA A 162 7.07 7.86 7.54
CA ALA A 162 7.67 9.17 7.82
C ALA A 162 7.76 10.05 6.57
N TRP A 163 8.03 9.47 5.39
CA TRP A 163 8.08 10.23 4.14
C TRP A 163 6.75 10.95 3.87
N LEU A 164 5.61 10.28 4.08
CA LEU A 164 4.30 10.90 3.90
C LEU A 164 4.00 11.91 5.02
N ALA A 165 4.42 11.64 6.26
CA ALA A 165 4.30 12.59 7.36
C ALA A 165 5.01 13.90 7.05
N ASP A 166 6.30 13.82 6.69
CA ASP A 166 7.12 14.99 6.33
C ASP A 166 6.53 15.75 5.15
N ARG A 167 6.01 15.03 4.16
CA ARG A 167 5.38 15.61 2.98
C ARG A 167 4.11 16.39 3.35
N LEU A 168 3.22 15.84 4.16
CA LEU A 168 1.99 16.51 4.61
C LEU A 168 2.30 17.71 5.51
N GLU A 169 3.30 17.60 6.41
CA GLU A 169 3.79 18.70 7.24
C GLU A 169 4.32 19.85 6.38
N ASN A 170 5.10 19.56 5.33
CA ASN A 170 5.61 20.57 4.38
C ASN A 170 4.47 21.30 3.63
N PHE A 171 3.30 20.68 3.50
CA PHE A 171 2.10 21.32 2.96
C PHE A 171 1.18 21.92 4.03
N GLY A 172 1.70 22.13 5.25
CA GLY A 172 1.04 22.89 6.30
C GLY A 172 -0.04 22.13 7.08
N LEU A 173 0.02 20.81 7.12
CA LEU A 173 -0.73 20.03 8.11
C LEU A 173 0.05 19.98 9.42
N ASP A 174 -0.67 19.90 10.55
CA ASP A 174 -0.05 19.49 11.81
C ASP A 174 0.62 18.13 11.60
N ARG A 175 1.82 17.93 12.17
CA ARG A 175 2.62 16.73 11.94
C ARG A 175 1.80 15.46 12.17
N PRO A 176 1.58 14.65 11.11
CA PRO A 176 0.82 13.41 11.24
C PRO A 176 1.52 12.40 12.16
N VAL A 177 0.71 11.60 12.86
CA VAL A 177 1.22 10.48 13.64
C VAL A 177 1.56 9.33 12.71
N VAL A 178 2.80 8.83 12.82
CA VAL A 178 3.24 7.68 12.00
C VAL A 178 2.87 6.38 12.71
N VAL A 179 1.99 5.59 12.09
CA VAL A 179 1.65 4.23 12.51
C VAL A 179 1.98 3.30 11.34
N PRO A 180 3.18 2.73 11.28
CA PRO A 180 3.63 1.93 10.16
C PRO A 180 2.71 0.73 9.91
N PHE A 181 2.45 0.42 8.64
CA PHE A 181 1.80 -0.83 8.27
C PHE A 181 2.68 -2.03 8.64
N GLY A 182 2.08 -3.21 8.66
CA GLY A 182 2.77 -4.44 8.95
C GLY A 182 2.51 -5.53 7.92
N VAL A 183 3.35 -6.55 7.96
CA VAL A 183 3.23 -7.77 7.16
C VAL A 183 2.60 -8.88 8.01
N GLU A 184 1.81 -9.76 7.40
CA GLU A 184 1.24 -10.92 8.11
C GLU A 184 2.36 -11.79 8.71
N ARG A 185 2.34 -11.93 10.04
CA ARG A 185 3.37 -12.69 10.77
C ARG A 185 3.44 -14.15 10.33
N GLY A 186 4.62 -14.62 9.98
CA GLY A 186 4.88 -16.00 9.60
C GLY A 186 4.45 -16.42 8.19
N ARG A 187 3.64 -15.60 7.50
CA ARG A 187 3.19 -15.92 6.14
C ARG A 187 4.31 -15.72 5.11
N PHE A 188 4.94 -14.57 5.13
CA PHE A 188 6.05 -14.23 4.25
C PHE A 188 7.36 -14.61 4.96
N SER A 189 8.03 -15.63 4.46
CA SER A 189 9.22 -16.21 5.08
C SER A 189 10.09 -16.89 4.02
N PRO A 190 11.41 -16.89 4.16
CA PRO A 190 12.31 -17.68 3.32
C PRO A 190 12.00 -19.18 3.31
N ALA A 191 11.35 -19.70 4.38
CA ALA A 191 10.92 -21.09 4.46
C ALA A 191 9.86 -21.48 3.43
N GLN A 192 9.18 -20.50 2.81
CA GLN A 192 8.22 -20.73 1.73
C GLN A 192 8.87 -20.99 0.35
N ARG A 193 10.21 -21.06 0.28
CA ARG A 193 10.93 -21.32 -0.96
C ARG A 193 10.53 -22.66 -1.55
N ASP A 194 10.12 -22.64 -2.80
CA ASP A 194 9.65 -23.78 -3.57
C ASP A 194 10.52 -23.98 -4.81
N LYS A 195 11.19 -25.12 -4.87
CA LYS A 195 12.12 -25.43 -5.96
C LYS A 195 11.39 -25.79 -7.26
N ASP A 196 10.25 -26.47 -7.15
CA ASP A 196 9.46 -26.89 -8.31
C ASP A 196 8.80 -25.66 -8.97
N LEU A 197 8.17 -24.80 -8.17
CA LEU A 197 7.65 -23.52 -8.64
C LEU A 197 8.76 -22.67 -9.29
N ARG A 198 9.95 -22.62 -8.69
CA ARG A 198 11.09 -21.89 -9.29
C ARG A 198 11.45 -22.46 -10.65
N GLY A 199 11.56 -23.77 -10.78
CA GLY A 199 11.85 -24.44 -12.06
C GLY A 199 10.82 -24.11 -13.14
N GLU A 200 9.52 -24.18 -12.78
CA GLU A 200 8.43 -23.78 -13.67
C GLU A 200 8.56 -22.31 -14.13
N LEU A 201 8.85 -21.37 -13.21
CA LEU A 201 8.97 -19.96 -13.53
C LEU A 201 10.19 -19.67 -14.42
N LEU A 202 11.32 -20.34 -14.19
CA LEU A 202 12.48 -20.27 -15.08
C LEU A 202 12.12 -20.74 -16.49
N ALA A 203 11.44 -21.89 -16.60
CA ALA A 203 10.98 -22.42 -17.89
C ALA A 203 9.99 -21.49 -18.59
N ARG A 204 9.01 -20.90 -17.84
CA ARG A 204 8.06 -19.92 -18.40
C ARG A 204 8.76 -18.64 -18.89
N CYS A 205 9.89 -18.28 -18.29
CA CYS A 205 10.73 -17.16 -18.74
C CYS A 205 11.72 -17.57 -19.84
N GLU A 206 11.74 -18.84 -20.27
CA GLU A 206 12.66 -19.37 -21.31
C GLU A 206 14.14 -19.12 -20.95
N ILE A 207 14.52 -19.35 -19.68
CA ILE A 207 15.89 -19.21 -19.19
C ILE A 207 16.35 -20.51 -18.52
N PRO A 208 17.68 -20.80 -18.53
CA PRO A 208 18.21 -22.03 -17.96
C PRO A 208 18.07 -22.09 -16.44
N ASP A 209 18.14 -23.30 -15.86
CA ASP A 209 17.96 -23.56 -14.43
C ASP A 209 18.92 -22.78 -13.52
N ASN A 210 20.13 -22.47 -14.02
CA ASN A 210 21.11 -21.64 -13.32
C ASN A 210 20.88 -20.13 -13.49
N GLY A 211 19.84 -19.73 -14.24
CA GLY A 211 19.45 -18.34 -14.43
C GLY A 211 18.92 -17.67 -13.15
N ARG A 212 18.81 -16.37 -13.19
CA ARG A 212 18.27 -15.57 -12.08
C ARG A 212 16.86 -15.09 -12.38
N LEU A 213 15.98 -15.20 -11.39
CA LEU A 213 14.58 -14.86 -11.50
C LEU A 213 14.29 -13.55 -10.78
N LEU A 214 13.94 -12.51 -11.53
CA LEU A 214 13.44 -11.26 -10.99
C LEU A 214 11.92 -11.33 -10.81
N LEU A 215 11.39 -10.64 -9.82
CA LEU A 215 9.97 -10.57 -9.52
C LEU A 215 9.52 -9.11 -9.48
N ALA A 216 8.37 -8.80 -10.07
CA ALA A 216 7.66 -7.54 -9.90
C ALA A 216 6.21 -7.86 -9.51
N VAL A 217 5.73 -7.27 -8.40
CA VAL A 217 4.39 -7.55 -7.86
C VAL A 217 3.61 -6.26 -7.70
N GLY A 218 2.34 -6.27 -8.09
CA GLY A 218 1.44 -5.16 -7.84
C GLY A 218 0.40 -4.96 -8.93
N ARG A 219 -0.55 -4.07 -8.67
CA ARG A 219 -1.57 -3.69 -9.63
C ARG A 219 -0.92 -3.12 -10.91
N LEU A 220 -1.34 -3.56 -12.09
CA LEU A 220 -0.84 -3.03 -13.37
C LEU A 220 -1.46 -1.65 -13.62
N HIS A 221 -0.90 -0.63 -12.96
CA HIS A 221 -1.33 0.76 -13.02
C HIS A 221 -0.12 1.65 -13.36
N PRO A 222 -0.30 2.79 -14.03
CA PRO A 222 0.82 3.68 -14.41
C PRO A 222 1.74 4.05 -13.25
N GLU A 223 1.21 4.24 -12.03
CA GLU A 223 2.00 4.54 -10.82
C GLU A 223 3.08 3.49 -10.50
N LYS A 224 2.88 2.22 -10.92
CA LYS A 224 3.83 1.14 -10.69
C LYS A 224 5.02 1.15 -11.68
N ARG A 225 5.00 2.05 -12.67
CA ARG A 225 6.11 2.30 -13.63
C ARG A 225 6.76 1.04 -14.17
N LEU A 226 5.94 0.01 -14.47
CA LEU A 226 6.42 -1.29 -14.95
C LEU A 226 7.21 -1.17 -16.25
N GLY A 227 6.98 -0.12 -17.05
CA GLY A 227 7.83 0.19 -18.21
C GLY A 227 9.30 0.36 -17.83
N THR A 228 9.59 1.18 -16.78
CA THR A 228 10.97 1.37 -16.28
C THR A 228 11.57 0.06 -15.75
N VAL A 229 10.77 -0.75 -15.06
CA VAL A 229 11.20 -2.06 -14.55
C VAL A 229 11.56 -3.00 -15.70
N ILE A 230 10.73 -3.10 -16.74
CA ILE A 230 10.97 -3.95 -17.92
C ILE A 230 12.18 -3.45 -18.72
N ASP A 231 12.34 -2.13 -18.90
CA ASP A 231 13.51 -1.57 -19.60
C ASP A 231 14.81 -1.78 -18.80
N GLY A 232 14.76 -1.63 -17.47
CA GLY A 232 15.89 -1.95 -16.59
C GLY A 232 16.26 -3.41 -16.63
N PHE A 233 15.28 -4.30 -16.56
CA PHE A 233 15.46 -5.73 -16.75
C PHE A 233 16.09 -6.07 -18.13
N ALA A 234 15.57 -5.50 -19.22
CA ALA A 234 16.05 -5.76 -20.56
C ALA A 234 17.53 -5.37 -20.74
N ARG A 235 17.97 -4.28 -20.11
CA ARG A 235 19.39 -3.87 -20.08
C ARG A 235 20.24 -4.80 -19.22
N ALA A 236 19.75 -5.25 -18.06
CA ALA A 236 20.48 -6.14 -17.18
C ALA A 236 20.62 -7.54 -17.78
N LYS A 237 19.58 -8.09 -18.45
CA LYS A 237 19.61 -9.42 -19.06
C LYS A 237 20.62 -9.53 -20.23
N ALA A 238 21.02 -8.44 -20.84
CA ALA A 238 22.06 -8.45 -21.86
C ALA A 238 23.43 -8.91 -21.33
N GLN A 239 23.62 -8.92 -20.01
CA GLN A 239 24.89 -9.28 -19.37
C GLN A 239 24.86 -10.68 -18.72
N ARG A 240 23.67 -11.26 -18.46
CA ARG A 240 23.51 -12.57 -17.84
C ARG A 240 22.10 -13.15 -18.05
N PRO A 241 21.90 -14.49 -17.92
CA PRO A 241 20.59 -15.10 -18.09
C PRO A 241 19.65 -14.69 -16.95
N LEU A 242 18.69 -13.79 -17.27
CA LEU A 242 17.68 -13.27 -16.36
C LEU A 242 16.27 -13.52 -16.92
N GLY A 243 15.34 -13.91 -16.06
CA GLY A 243 13.90 -13.90 -16.28
C GLY A 243 13.20 -12.91 -15.38
N LEU A 244 12.11 -12.33 -15.84
CA LEU A 244 11.25 -11.45 -15.07
C LEU A 244 9.83 -12.02 -15.00
N VAL A 245 9.33 -12.24 -13.78
CA VAL A 245 7.94 -12.59 -13.52
C VAL A 245 7.21 -11.36 -13.03
N ILE A 246 6.09 -11.02 -13.68
CA ILE A 246 5.21 -9.91 -13.28
C ILE A 246 3.90 -10.50 -12.77
N VAL A 247 3.63 -10.26 -11.48
CA VAL A 247 2.41 -10.71 -10.80
C VAL A 247 1.47 -9.53 -10.58
N GLY A 248 0.26 -9.64 -11.11
CA GLY A 248 -0.79 -8.64 -10.96
C GLY A 248 -1.65 -8.45 -12.19
N ASP A 249 -2.68 -7.63 -12.05
CA ASP A 249 -3.60 -7.23 -13.13
C ASP A 249 -3.99 -5.76 -12.98
N GLY A 250 -4.56 -5.16 -14.02
CA GLY A 250 -5.01 -3.77 -13.99
C GLY A 250 -5.10 -3.11 -15.36
N VAL A 251 -5.45 -1.82 -15.33
CA VAL A 251 -5.75 -1.02 -16.53
C VAL A 251 -4.59 -0.93 -17.54
N SER A 252 -3.36 -1.10 -17.09
CA SER A 252 -2.16 -1.05 -17.94
C SER A 252 -1.77 -2.40 -18.55
N ARG A 253 -2.55 -3.48 -18.32
CA ARG A 253 -2.20 -4.85 -18.73
C ARG A 253 -1.74 -4.94 -20.18
N ILE A 254 -2.53 -4.44 -21.12
CA ILE A 254 -2.23 -4.51 -22.57
C ILE A 254 -0.90 -3.80 -22.90
N ALA A 255 -0.65 -2.66 -22.30
CA ALA A 255 0.59 -1.90 -22.51
C ALA A 255 1.80 -2.64 -21.92
N VAL A 256 1.67 -3.20 -20.72
CA VAL A 256 2.72 -3.97 -20.05
C VAL A 256 3.03 -5.25 -20.81
N GLU A 257 2.02 -6.01 -21.27
CA GLU A 257 2.21 -7.24 -22.08
C GLU A 257 2.92 -6.96 -23.41
N ARG A 258 2.58 -5.84 -24.07
CA ARG A 258 3.27 -5.42 -25.29
C ARG A 258 4.75 -5.11 -25.02
N HIS A 259 5.03 -4.45 -23.93
CA HIS A 259 6.38 -4.11 -23.50
C HIS A 259 7.18 -5.36 -23.11
N ALA A 260 6.58 -6.25 -22.32
CA ALA A 260 7.15 -7.53 -21.90
C ALA A 260 7.54 -8.41 -23.11
N ARG A 261 6.65 -8.54 -24.11
CA ARG A 261 6.93 -9.28 -25.34
C ARG A 261 8.14 -8.75 -26.13
N ARG A 262 8.34 -7.44 -26.17
CA ARG A 262 9.50 -6.83 -26.82
C ARG A 262 10.80 -7.08 -26.04
N ALA A 263 10.72 -7.07 -24.73
CA ALA A 263 11.87 -7.35 -23.88
C ALA A 263 12.29 -8.82 -23.95
N GLY A 264 11.37 -9.78 -24.11
CA GLY A 264 11.60 -11.23 -24.04
C GLY A 264 12.02 -11.70 -22.64
N ASN A 265 11.88 -12.99 -22.37
CA ASN A 265 12.16 -13.60 -21.05
C ASN A 265 11.33 -12.99 -19.90
N VAL A 266 10.13 -12.52 -20.21
CA VAL A 266 9.17 -11.95 -19.24
C VAL A 266 7.91 -12.81 -19.23
N HIS A 267 7.54 -13.32 -18.05
CA HIS A 267 6.30 -14.04 -17.83
C HIS A 267 5.29 -13.15 -17.08
N MET A 268 4.05 -13.10 -17.57
CA MET A 268 2.93 -12.39 -16.97
C MET A 268 2.00 -13.38 -16.27
N GLU A 269 2.08 -13.48 -14.96
CA GLU A 269 1.30 -14.47 -14.19
C GLU A 269 -0.19 -14.09 -14.01
N GLY A 270 -0.49 -12.78 -14.03
CA GLY A 270 -1.81 -12.29 -13.65
C GLY A 270 -1.96 -12.06 -12.14
N GLU A 271 -3.19 -11.88 -11.66
CA GLU A 271 -3.48 -11.62 -10.24
C GLU A 271 -3.43 -12.92 -9.42
N ILE A 272 -2.55 -13.00 -8.43
CA ILE A 272 -2.51 -14.08 -7.44
C ILE A 272 -3.29 -13.62 -6.19
N ARG A 273 -4.45 -14.23 -5.94
CA ARG A 273 -5.29 -13.93 -4.76
C ARG A 273 -4.93 -14.77 -3.54
N ASP A 274 -4.38 -15.95 -3.78
CA ASP A 274 -3.88 -16.83 -2.71
C ASP A 274 -2.59 -16.25 -2.14
N ARG A 275 -2.66 -15.77 -0.90
CA ARG A 275 -1.53 -15.18 -0.18
C ARG A 275 -0.42 -16.18 0.11
N ALA A 276 -0.76 -17.48 0.27
CA ALA A 276 0.24 -18.53 0.48
C ALA A 276 1.02 -18.79 -0.81
N LEU A 277 0.34 -18.86 -1.94
CA LEU A 277 0.98 -18.97 -3.24
C LEU A 277 1.87 -17.75 -3.52
N LEU A 278 1.39 -16.53 -3.24
CA LEU A 278 2.18 -15.30 -3.41
C LEU A 278 3.46 -15.33 -2.56
N ALA A 279 3.40 -15.83 -1.33
CA ALA A 279 4.58 -15.98 -0.46
C ALA A 279 5.62 -16.94 -1.06
N ARG A 280 5.17 -18.04 -1.73
CA ARG A 280 6.07 -18.95 -2.47
C ARG A 280 6.75 -18.24 -3.65
N TYR A 281 6.05 -17.36 -4.39
CA TYR A 281 6.65 -16.55 -5.45
C TYR A 281 7.77 -15.65 -4.90
N TYR A 282 7.51 -14.91 -3.83
CA TYR A 282 8.53 -14.07 -3.20
C TYR A 282 9.75 -14.88 -2.76
N ALA A 283 9.53 -15.99 -2.03
CA ALA A 283 10.62 -16.79 -1.50
C ALA A 283 11.43 -17.54 -2.58
N SER A 284 10.84 -17.76 -3.77
CA SER A 284 11.47 -18.53 -4.86
C SER A 284 12.19 -17.65 -5.88
N ALA A 285 12.00 -16.33 -5.87
CA ALA A 285 12.72 -15.38 -6.72
C ALA A 285 14.12 -15.05 -6.15
N ASP A 286 14.92 -14.30 -6.92
CA ASP A 286 16.28 -13.87 -6.55
C ASP A 286 16.31 -12.37 -6.18
N VAL A 287 15.49 -11.52 -6.82
CA VAL A 287 15.39 -10.07 -6.56
C VAL A 287 13.98 -9.58 -6.84
N LEU A 288 13.41 -8.78 -5.93
CA LEU A 288 12.23 -7.97 -6.26
C LEU A 288 12.68 -6.66 -6.92
N VAL A 289 12.04 -6.30 -8.04
CA VAL A 289 12.21 -4.98 -8.67
C VAL A 289 10.91 -4.20 -8.56
N HIS A 290 10.95 -3.10 -7.82
CA HIS A 290 9.78 -2.25 -7.58
C HIS A 290 9.91 -0.93 -8.34
N GLY A 291 8.83 -0.48 -9.00
CA GLY A 291 8.86 0.70 -9.87
C GLY A 291 8.17 1.94 -9.31
N SER A 292 7.31 1.79 -8.30
CA SER A 292 6.49 2.90 -7.79
C SER A 292 7.27 3.83 -6.86
N ALA A 293 7.28 5.10 -7.21
CA ALA A 293 7.82 6.19 -6.39
C ALA A 293 6.72 6.91 -5.57
N ALA A 294 5.51 6.37 -5.57
CA ALA A 294 4.33 6.95 -4.92
C ALA A 294 3.76 6.04 -3.80
N GLU A 295 4.50 5.03 -3.40
CA GLU A 295 4.10 4.18 -2.26
C GLU A 295 4.09 5.00 -0.98
N THR A 296 3.04 4.86 -0.19
CA THR A 296 2.96 5.46 1.15
C THR A 296 3.61 4.60 2.23
N TYR A 297 3.85 3.31 1.94
CA TYR A 297 4.61 2.39 2.79
C TYR A 297 5.43 1.42 1.94
N GLY A 298 4.79 0.72 1.00
CA GLY A 298 5.44 -0.28 0.17
C GLY A 298 5.29 -1.70 0.71
N LEU A 299 4.05 -2.14 1.00
CA LEU A 299 3.76 -3.49 1.51
C LEU A 299 4.40 -4.60 0.68
N VAL A 300 4.40 -4.48 -0.65
CA VAL A 300 5.05 -5.42 -1.58
C VAL A 300 6.55 -5.56 -1.30
N VAL A 301 7.21 -4.45 -1.00
CA VAL A 301 8.65 -4.44 -0.66
C VAL A 301 8.88 -5.07 0.71
N ALA A 302 8.02 -4.74 1.69
CA ALA A 302 8.08 -5.33 3.03
C ALA A 302 7.85 -6.86 3.00
N GLU A 303 6.87 -7.35 2.23
CA GLU A 303 6.60 -8.77 2.00
C GLU A 303 7.80 -9.49 1.38
N ALA A 304 8.46 -8.88 0.39
CA ALA A 304 9.66 -9.41 -0.24
C ALA A 304 10.81 -9.55 0.76
N ILE A 305 11.07 -8.51 1.55
CA ILE A 305 12.13 -8.53 2.58
C ILE A 305 11.84 -9.60 3.65
N CYS A 306 10.59 -9.72 4.11
CA CYS A 306 10.18 -10.78 5.03
C CYS A 306 10.39 -12.19 4.43
N SER A 307 10.23 -12.33 3.11
CA SER A 307 10.53 -13.57 2.37
C SER A 307 12.02 -13.80 2.12
N GLY A 308 12.90 -12.93 2.65
CA GLY A 308 14.34 -13.00 2.44
C GLY A 308 14.81 -12.54 1.06
N LEU A 309 13.93 -11.93 0.27
CA LEU A 309 14.20 -11.51 -1.10
C LEU A 309 14.89 -10.13 -1.11
N PRO A 310 16.06 -9.97 -1.74
CA PRO A 310 16.67 -8.67 -1.99
C PRO A 310 15.78 -7.78 -2.85
N VAL A 311 15.84 -6.45 -2.66
CA VAL A 311 14.93 -5.53 -3.32
C VAL A 311 15.65 -4.39 -4.05
N VAL A 312 15.18 -4.06 -5.23
CA VAL A 312 15.55 -2.86 -6.00
C VAL A 312 14.36 -1.92 -5.99
N VAL A 313 14.53 -0.72 -5.43
CA VAL A 313 13.46 0.26 -5.21
C VAL A 313 13.84 1.64 -5.77
N PRO A 314 12.87 2.48 -6.17
CA PRO A 314 13.15 3.86 -6.55
C PRO A 314 13.61 4.70 -5.35
N ASP A 315 14.24 5.83 -5.62
CA ASP A 315 14.79 6.78 -4.64
C ASP A 315 13.72 7.67 -3.96
N ARG A 316 12.43 7.47 -4.26
CA ARG A 316 11.32 8.27 -3.74
C ARG A 316 10.17 7.39 -3.27
N GLY A 317 9.34 7.93 -2.33
CA GLY A 317 8.20 7.24 -1.73
C GLY A 317 8.59 6.36 -0.55
N GLY A 318 7.60 5.83 0.17
CA GLY A 318 7.80 4.98 1.35
C GLY A 318 8.63 3.73 1.08
N ALA A 319 8.61 3.20 -0.15
CA ALA A 319 9.44 2.06 -0.54
C ALA A 319 10.96 2.34 -0.41
N ALA A 320 11.40 3.59 -0.56
CA ALA A 320 12.80 3.99 -0.42
C ALA A 320 13.32 3.80 1.01
N ASN A 321 12.47 3.87 2.03
CA ASN A 321 12.86 3.70 3.42
C ASN A 321 13.35 2.29 3.75
N PHE A 322 12.99 1.29 2.95
CA PHE A 322 13.53 -0.06 3.08
C PHE A 322 14.95 -0.25 2.51
N ALA A 323 15.51 0.79 1.92
CA ALA A 323 16.87 0.76 1.36
C ALA A 323 17.96 0.56 2.43
N SER A 324 17.71 0.93 3.69
CA SER A 324 18.61 0.71 4.82
C SER A 324 18.76 -0.76 5.21
N CYS A 325 17.91 -1.64 4.69
CA CYS A 325 17.92 -3.07 4.98
C CYS A 325 19.02 -3.82 4.24
N GLY A 326 20.28 -3.46 4.28
CA GLY A 326 21.48 -4.17 3.82
C GLY A 326 21.42 -5.05 2.54
N ARG A 327 20.23 -5.49 2.15
CA ARG A 327 19.94 -6.32 0.96
C ARG A 327 19.09 -5.58 -0.08
N SER A 328 19.19 -4.28 -0.10
CA SER A 328 18.43 -3.40 -1.00
C SER A 328 19.36 -2.47 -1.77
N LYS A 329 18.88 -2.04 -2.95
CA LYS A 329 19.51 -1.02 -3.78
C LYS A 329 18.46 -0.01 -4.24
N ILE A 330 18.89 1.25 -4.21
CA ILE A 330 18.10 2.36 -4.74
C ILE A 330 18.51 2.63 -6.19
N TYR A 331 17.54 3.01 -7.01
CA TYR A 331 17.78 3.54 -8.35
C TYR A 331 17.05 4.87 -8.55
N ALA A 332 17.55 5.71 -9.45
CA ALA A 332 16.93 6.99 -9.78
C ALA A 332 15.54 6.75 -10.42
N THR A 333 14.49 7.33 -9.84
CA THR A 333 13.10 7.15 -10.26
C THR A 333 12.93 7.40 -11.76
N GLY A 334 12.40 6.41 -12.49
CA GLY A 334 12.15 6.51 -13.93
C GLY A 334 13.36 6.23 -14.81
N ASP A 335 14.56 6.02 -14.25
CA ASP A 335 15.78 5.71 -15.00
C ASP A 335 16.01 4.19 -15.08
N ALA A 336 15.80 3.66 -16.28
CA ALA A 336 16.01 2.25 -16.58
C ALA A 336 17.51 1.82 -16.54
N GLY A 337 18.43 2.74 -16.80
CA GLY A 337 19.87 2.49 -16.70
C GLY A 337 20.31 2.31 -15.25
N SER A 338 19.90 3.25 -14.39
CA SER A 338 20.11 3.16 -12.94
C SER A 338 19.45 1.90 -12.35
N CYS A 339 18.22 1.54 -12.79
CA CYS A 339 17.54 0.32 -12.38
C CYS A 339 18.34 -0.94 -12.77
N ALA A 340 18.85 -1.01 -14.00
CA ALA A 340 19.69 -2.13 -14.48
C ALA A 340 20.98 -2.27 -13.66
N ALA A 341 21.66 -1.15 -13.38
CA ALA A 341 22.87 -1.14 -12.57
C ALA A 341 22.60 -1.67 -11.14
N ALA A 342 21.52 -1.23 -10.52
CA ALA A 342 21.10 -1.68 -9.19
C ALA A 342 20.78 -3.19 -9.17
N ILE A 343 20.10 -3.72 -10.21
CA ILE A 343 19.82 -5.16 -10.36
C ILE A 343 21.14 -5.94 -10.43
N LEU A 344 22.06 -5.55 -11.30
CA LEU A 344 23.33 -6.25 -11.51
C LEU A 344 24.19 -6.22 -10.25
N GLU A 345 24.28 -5.07 -9.58
CA GLU A 345 25.04 -4.93 -8.34
C GLU A 345 24.51 -5.86 -7.21
N LEU A 346 23.19 -5.99 -7.07
CA LEU A 346 22.62 -6.96 -6.13
C LEU A 346 22.93 -8.39 -6.51
N LEU A 347 22.87 -8.73 -7.78
CA LEU A 347 23.14 -10.10 -8.25
C LEU A 347 24.63 -10.49 -8.16
N ASP A 348 25.56 -9.52 -8.13
CA ASP A 348 27.00 -9.74 -7.97
C ASP A 348 27.41 -9.98 -6.51
N ARG A 349 26.58 -9.61 -5.56
CA ARG A 349 26.86 -9.80 -4.14
C ARG A 349 26.80 -11.27 -3.75
N ARG A 350 27.97 -11.87 -3.46
CA ARG A 350 28.11 -13.27 -3.03
C ARG A 350 27.53 -13.56 -1.66
N ASP A 351 27.53 -12.56 -0.76
CA ASP A 351 26.96 -12.61 0.60
C ASP A 351 25.44 -12.79 0.63
N LEU A 352 24.76 -12.52 -0.50
CA LEU A 352 23.33 -12.70 -0.64
C LEU A 352 22.92 -14.12 -1.08
N ALA A 353 23.87 -14.89 -1.60
CA ALA A 353 23.63 -16.27 -2.03
C ALA A 353 23.56 -17.19 -0.80
N GLY A 354 22.38 -17.61 -0.41
CA GLY A 354 22.18 -18.73 0.54
C GLY A 354 21.99 -18.36 2.02
N GLN A 355 21.87 -17.10 2.41
CA GLN A 355 21.51 -16.72 3.79
C GLN A 355 20.10 -16.13 3.87
N PRO A 356 19.04 -16.95 4.01
CA PRO A 356 17.71 -16.44 4.34
C PRO A 356 17.72 -15.92 5.79
N GLY A 357 17.22 -14.69 6.00
CA GLY A 357 16.84 -14.24 7.34
C GLY A 357 17.76 -13.25 8.06
N SER A 358 18.98 -12.94 7.58
CA SER A 358 19.83 -11.92 8.25
C SER A 358 19.27 -10.49 8.17
N CYS A 359 18.35 -10.22 7.25
CA CYS A 359 17.74 -8.90 7.08
C CYS A 359 16.63 -8.59 8.11
N LEU A 360 15.98 -9.59 8.68
CA LEU A 360 14.86 -9.40 9.62
C LEU A 360 15.28 -8.78 10.95
N LYS A 361 16.53 -8.98 11.39
CA LYS A 361 17.02 -8.43 12.67
C LYS A 361 17.30 -6.92 12.65
N ALA A 362 17.43 -6.31 11.48
CA ALA A 362 17.74 -4.90 11.31
C ALA A 362 16.66 -4.15 10.50
N SER A 363 15.55 -4.79 10.16
CA SER A 363 14.51 -4.21 9.32
C SER A 363 13.47 -3.45 10.15
N PRO A 364 13.07 -2.24 9.76
CA PRO A 364 11.98 -1.49 10.39
C PRO A 364 10.59 -2.06 10.04
N ILE A 365 10.51 -3.29 9.52
CA ILE A 365 9.23 -3.92 9.14
C ILE A 365 8.53 -4.43 10.39
N GLY A 366 7.41 -3.78 10.72
CA GLY A 366 6.48 -4.25 11.73
C GLY A 366 5.59 -5.38 11.23
N PHE A 367 4.92 -6.04 12.17
CA PHE A 367 3.88 -7.00 11.83
C PHE A 367 2.50 -6.35 11.91
N LEU A 368 1.53 -6.95 11.23
CA LEU A 368 0.19 -6.40 11.10
C LEU A 368 -0.56 -6.33 12.45
N ASP A 369 -0.35 -7.32 13.32
CA ASP A 369 -0.84 -7.34 14.69
C ASP A 369 -0.27 -6.18 15.53
N GLU A 370 1.01 -5.86 15.36
CA GLU A 370 1.68 -4.72 16.00
C GLU A 370 1.12 -3.37 15.49
N HIS A 371 0.87 -3.27 14.17
CA HIS A 371 0.23 -2.09 13.58
C HIS A 371 -1.14 -1.79 14.21
N PHE A 372 -2.02 -2.79 14.25
CA PHE A 372 -3.36 -2.57 14.80
C PHE A 372 -3.34 -2.37 16.32
N ALA A 373 -2.47 -3.05 17.05
CA ALA A 373 -2.26 -2.80 18.47
C ALA A 373 -1.82 -1.34 18.73
N ALA A 374 -0.87 -0.82 17.95
CA ALA A 374 -0.44 0.57 18.04
C ALA A 374 -1.54 1.56 17.68
N LEU A 375 -2.32 1.26 16.61
CA LEU A 375 -3.45 2.09 16.18
C LEU A 375 -4.54 2.16 17.25
N PHE A 376 -4.96 1.03 17.81
CA PHE A 376 -5.99 1.00 18.84
C PHE A 376 -5.52 1.66 20.15
N LYS A 377 -4.25 1.45 20.53
CA LYS A 377 -3.65 2.13 21.68
C LYS A 377 -3.60 3.65 21.51
N LEU A 378 -3.29 4.13 20.29
CA LEU A 378 -3.35 5.55 19.98
C LEU A 378 -4.78 6.09 20.15
N TYR A 379 -5.79 5.37 19.66
CA TYR A 379 -7.19 5.78 19.81
C TYR A 379 -7.63 5.83 21.27
N GLU A 380 -7.25 4.85 22.09
CA GLU A 380 -7.50 4.86 23.54
C GLU A 380 -6.90 6.11 24.19
N THR A 381 -5.62 6.35 23.97
CA THR A 381 -4.88 7.47 24.56
C THR A 381 -5.51 8.83 24.18
N LEU A 382 -5.83 9.03 22.91
CA LEU A 382 -6.42 10.28 22.43
C LEU A 382 -7.88 10.45 22.90
N SER A 383 -8.65 9.36 22.99
CA SER A 383 -10.02 9.40 23.49
C SER A 383 -10.06 9.80 24.97
N ASP A 384 -9.17 9.24 25.77
CA ASP A 384 -9.07 9.57 27.20
C ASP A 384 -8.63 11.03 27.41
N ALA A 385 -7.65 11.52 26.65
CA ALA A 385 -7.23 12.91 26.67
C ALA A 385 -8.39 13.87 26.29
N LYS A 386 -9.17 13.50 25.26
CA LYS A 386 -10.32 14.28 24.82
C LYS A 386 -11.46 14.33 25.86
N ARG A 387 -11.69 13.23 26.61
CA ARG A 387 -12.66 13.16 27.72
C ARG A 387 -12.20 14.03 28.87
N ALA A 388 -10.94 13.90 29.30
CA ALA A 388 -10.39 14.70 30.40
C ALA A 388 -10.45 16.21 30.15
N HIS A 389 -10.19 16.65 28.91
CA HIS A 389 -10.32 18.08 28.54
C HIS A 389 -11.75 18.60 28.64
N ARG A 390 -12.75 17.75 28.44
CA ARG A 390 -14.18 18.15 28.57
C ARG A 390 -14.71 18.21 30.00
N GLU A 391 -14.11 17.41 30.87
CA GLU A 391 -14.46 17.39 32.28
C GLU A 391 -13.88 18.60 33.08
N CYS A 392 -12.80 19.20 32.51
CA CYS A 392 -12.10 20.34 33.09
C CYS A 392 -12.55 21.71 32.52
N GLY A 393 -13.34 21.77 31.45
CA GLY A 393 -13.83 23.01 30.82
C GLY A 393 -15.32 23.15 30.91
#